data_5e3c21b048be61f9263a772f6fb89518
#
_entry.id   5e3c21b048be61f9263a772f6fb89518
#
_cell.length_a   1.000
_cell.length_b   1.000
_cell.length_c   1.000
_cell.angle_alpha   90.00
_cell.angle_beta   90.00
_cell.angle_gamma   90.00
#
_symmetry.space_group_name_H-M   'P 1'
#
loop_
_entity.id
_entity.type
_entity.pdbx_description
1 polymer ?
#
loop_
_entity_poly.entity_id
_entity_poly.type
_entity_poly.pdbx_seq_one_letter_code
_entity_poly.pdbx_strand_id
1 'polypeptide(L)'
;MSLKGKKIVLGITGSIAAYKSCLIIRGLIKRGAEVQVVITPAGKEFITPITLSALTHKPVVSEFFSQRDGTWNSHVDLGLWADAMLIAPCTAATMGKMANGIADNMLITTYLSMKAPVFIAPAMDLDMYRHPSTQHNMQTLQSYGNRIIEPASGFLASGLEGKGRMEEPEIIVESLDRYFDEQQQQDLSGKNIMITAGPTYEKIDPVRFIGNYSSGKMGFALAEECRKRGAHVTLIAGPVALQCDNDIRRIDVESCEEMYEAATHEFTGCDAAILCAAVADFRPAVVADRKIKREKDDLVLTLAPTHDIAAALGQMKQSRQRIVAFALETNDEEANAEKKRRKKNADFIVLNSTRNAGTTFRTDDNQITIISEKGKKEYEKKPKTEVARDIIDELAGML
;
A
#
# COMPACT_ATOMS: atom_id res chain seq x y z
N MET A 1 4.40 -6.44 13.33
CA MET A 1 5.55 -7.28 12.92
C MET A 1 5.01 -8.48 12.17
N SER A 2 4.83 -8.34 10.89
CA SER A 2 4.22 -9.33 9.98
C SER A 2 5.15 -10.53 9.72
N LEU A 3 6.46 -10.36 10.00
CA LEU A 3 7.45 -11.45 9.88
C LEU A 3 7.45 -12.43 11.05
N LYS A 4 6.71 -12.21 12.12
CA LYS A 4 6.69 -13.11 13.28
C LYS A 4 6.17 -14.50 12.89
N GLY A 5 6.99 -15.53 13.10
CA GLY A 5 6.69 -16.92 12.76
C GLY A 5 6.82 -17.27 11.27
N LYS A 6 7.19 -16.29 10.41
CA LYS A 6 7.42 -16.54 8.98
C LYS A 6 8.72 -17.29 8.73
N LYS A 7 8.70 -18.22 7.81
CA LYS A 7 9.80 -19.10 7.43
C LYS A 7 10.43 -18.61 6.14
N ILE A 8 11.67 -18.15 6.22
CA ILE A 8 12.39 -17.52 5.10
C ILE A 8 13.57 -18.40 4.66
N VAL A 9 13.56 -18.81 3.40
CA VAL A 9 14.76 -19.38 2.76
C VAL A 9 15.62 -18.24 2.26
N LEU A 10 16.83 -18.08 2.81
CA LEU A 10 17.80 -17.07 2.38
C LEU A 10 18.85 -17.71 1.47
N GLY A 11 18.81 -17.38 0.18
CA GLY A 11 19.79 -17.75 -0.83
C GLY A 11 20.96 -16.76 -0.85
N ILE A 12 22.20 -17.26 -0.74
CA ILE A 12 23.42 -16.43 -0.76
C ILE A 12 24.29 -16.86 -1.93
N THR A 13 24.69 -15.88 -2.75
CA THR A 13 25.52 -16.12 -3.95
C THR A 13 26.89 -15.45 -3.86
N GLY A 14 27.78 -15.77 -4.79
CA GLY A 14 29.18 -15.34 -4.78
C GLY A 14 29.39 -13.87 -5.15
N SER A 15 29.23 -12.99 -4.20
CA SER A 15 29.47 -11.55 -4.31
C SER A 15 30.10 -11.02 -3.02
N ILE A 16 30.89 -9.97 -3.12
CA ILE A 16 31.40 -9.24 -1.95
C ILE A 16 30.24 -8.79 -1.02
N ALA A 17 29.07 -8.49 -1.57
CA ALA A 17 27.90 -8.12 -0.79
C ALA A 17 27.35 -9.24 0.12
N ALA A 18 27.88 -10.47 0.04
CA ALA A 18 27.49 -11.58 0.91
C ALA A 18 27.69 -11.28 2.41
N TYR A 19 28.61 -10.39 2.79
CA TYR A 19 28.77 -9.99 4.19
C TYR A 19 27.50 -9.32 4.76
N LYS A 20 26.72 -8.63 3.92
CA LYS A 20 25.45 -8.01 4.33
C LYS A 20 24.38 -9.04 4.71
N SER A 21 24.49 -10.28 4.22
CA SER A 21 23.54 -11.35 4.57
C SER A 21 23.49 -11.65 6.06
N CYS A 22 24.59 -11.44 6.79
CA CYS A 22 24.59 -11.55 8.24
C CYS A 22 23.66 -10.51 8.92
N LEU A 23 23.62 -9.29 8.40
CA LEU A 23 22.75 -8.23 8.89
C LEU A 23 21.30 -8.50 8.52
N ILE A 24 21.06 -9.01 7.31
CA ILE A 24 19.73 -9.47 6.86
C ILE A 24 19.21 -10.57 7.80
N ILE A 25 20.00 -11.61 8.06
CA ILE A 25 19.62 -12.70 8.99
C ILE A 25 19.23 -12.12 10.35
N ARG A 26 20.06 -11.26 10.93
CA ARG A 26 19.78 -10.63 12.23
C ARG A 26 18.52 -9.77 12.18
N GLY A 27 18.31 -9.02 11.11
CA GLY A 27 17.10 -8.20 10.92
C GLY A 27 15.82 -9.03 10.85
N LEU A 28 15.84 -10.15 10.11
CA LEU A 28 14.73 -11.10 9.99
C LEU A 28 14.42 -11.77 11.33
N ILE A 29 15.45 -12.32 12.01
CA ILE A 29 15.28 -13.01 13.32
C ILE A 29 14.80 -12.03 14.38
N LYS A 30 15.31 -10.79 14.42
CA LYS A 30 14.85 -9.76 15.36
C LYS A 30 13.37 -9.44 15.19
N ARG A 31 12.83 -9.58 13.98
CA ARG A 31 11.38 -9.45 13.68
C ARG A 31 10.58 -10.74 13.86
N GLY A 32 11.23 -11.80 14.36
CA GLY A 32 10.61 -13.08 14.72
C GLY A 32 10.48 -14.07 13.57
N ALA A 33 11.18 -13.86 12.45
CA ALA A 33 11.23 -14.84 11.37
C ALA A 33 12.19 -15.99 11.70
N GLU A 34 11.90 -17.15 11.12
CA GLU A 34 12.76 -18.33 11.10
C GLU A 34 13.52 -18.36 9.76
N VAL A 35 14.86 -18.45 9.80
CA VAL A 35 15.68 -18.36 8.60
C VAL A 35 16.42 -19.67 8.33
N GLN A 36 16.30 -20.18 7.10
CA GLN A 36 17.08 -21.29 6.59
C GLN A 36 17.98 -20.79 5.46
N VAL A 37 19.31 -20.94 5.61
CA VAL A 37 20.25 -20.48 4.59
C VAL A 37 20.54 -21.59 3.58
N VAL A 38 20.52 -21.20 2.28
CA VAL A 38 21.00 -21.97 1.15
C VAL A 38 22.09 -21.15 0.46
N ILE A 39 23.31 -21.68 0.35
CA ILE A 39 24.46 -20.96 -0.19
C ILE A 39 25.03 -21.66 -1.41
N THR A 40 25.41 -20.88 -2.43
CA THR A 40 26.11 -21.43 -3.60
C THR A 40 27.57 -21.76 -3.27
N PRO A 41 28.23 -22.67 -4.03
CA PRO A 41 29.69 -22.91 -3.88
C PRO A 41 30.49 -21.60 -3.90
N ALA A 42 30.22 -20.71 -4.86
CA ALA A 42 30.89 -19.41 -4.94
C ALA A 42 30.57 -18.50 -3.75
N GLY A 43 29.39 -18.61 -3.12
CA GLY A 43 29.03 -17.84 -1.92
C GLY A 43 29.91 -18.18 -0.72
N LYS A 44 30.34 -19.43 -0.59
CA LYS A 44 31.22 -19.91 0.49
C LYS A 44 32.61 -19.26 0.48
N GLU A 45 33.05 -18.77 -0.67
CA GLU A 45 34.32 -18.04 -0.81
C GLU A 45 34.28 -16.63 -0.18
N PHE A 46 33.06 -16.05 -0.05
CA PHE A 46 32.90 -14.71 0.51
C PHE A 46 32.43 -14.72 1.96
N ILE A 47 31.71 -15.76 2.39
CA ILE A 47 31.23 -15.89 3.76
C ILE A 47 31.15 -17.36 4.17
N THR A 48 31.62 -17.70 5.36
CA THR A 48 31.68 -19.09 5.78
C THR A 48 30.34 -19.62 6.30
N PRO A 49 30.00 -20.89 6.03
CA PRO A 49 28.83 -21.55 6.60
C PRO A 49 28.77 -21.48 8.14
N ILE A 50 29.93 -21.49 8.81
CA ILE A 50 30.01 -21.41 10.27
C ILE A 50 29.42 -20.10 10.78
N THR A 51 29.76 -18.97 10.14
CA THR A 51 29.20 -17.66 10.51
C THR A 51 27.68 -17.64 10.37
N LEU A 52 27.16 -18.15 9.28
CA LEU A 52 25.72 -18.19 8.98
C LEU A 52 24.97 -19.14 9.90
N SER A 53 25.54 -20.32 10.17
CA SER A 53 24.97 -21.30 11.10
C SER A 53 24.91 -20.78 12.54
N ALA A 54 25.96 -20.07 12.98
CA ALA A 54 25.98 -19.44 14.30
C ALA A 54 24.87 -18.38 14.48
N LEU A 55 24.50 -17.66 13.41
CA LEU A 55 23.45 -16.65 13.44
C LEU A 55 22.04 -17.25 13.39
N THR A 56 21.84 -18.31 12.61
CA THR A 56 20.52 -18.93 12.36
C THR A 56 20.21 -20.08 13.33
N HIS A 57 21.22 -20.59 14.03
CA HIS A 57 21.15 -21.83 14.84
C HIS A 57 20.68 -23.03 14.01
N LYS A 58 20.96 -23.02 12.69
CA LYS A 58 20.62 -24.10 11.75
C LYS A 58 21.80 -24.44 10.85
N PRO A 59 21.88 -25.70 10.38
CA PRO A 59 22.82 -26.05 9.33
C PRO A 59 22.63 -25.23 8.07
N VAL A 60 23.72 -24.83 7.43
CA VAL A 60 23.69 -24.17 6.11
C VAL A 60 23.65 -25.22 5.02
N VAL A 61 22.69 -25.13 4.13
CA VAL A 61 22.53 -26.05 3.00
C VAL A 61 23.31 -25.52 1.81
N SER A 62 24.21 -26.32 1.25
CA SER A 62 24.99 -25.93 0.08
C SER A 62 25.06 -27.02 -1.00
N GLU A 63 24.94 -28.27 -0.59
CA GLU A 63 25.06 -29.44 -1.44
C GLU A 63 23.80 -30.29 -1.38
N PHE A 64 23.54 -31.08 -2.42
CA PHE A 64 22.43 -32.03 -2.45
C PHE A 64 22.62 -33.17 -1.45
N PHE A 65 23.84 -33.63 -1.26
CA PHE A 65 24.18 -34.75 -0.38
C PHE A 65 25.02 -34.22 0.78
N SER A 66 24.56 -34.49 2.00
CA SER A 66 25.27 -34.07 3.22
C SER A 66 26.40 -35.04 3.58
N GLN A 67 26.19 -36.32 3.32
CA GLN A 67 27.15 -37.41 3.57
C GLN A 67 27.06 -38.45 2.43
N ARG A 68 27.98 -39.44 2.42
CA ARG A 68 27.96 -40.53 1.42
C ARG A 68 27.12 -41.74 1.85
N ASP A 69 26.25 -41.57 2.82
CA ASP A 69 25.38 -42.60 3.41
C ASP A 69 23.96 -42.64 2.82
N GLY A 70 23.68 -41.83 1.78
CA GLY A 70 22.37 -41.70 1.18
C GLY A 70 21.53 -40.54 1.78
N THR A 71 22.03 -39.85 2.80
CA THR A 71 21.38 -38.67 3.35
C THR A 71 21.48 -37.50 2.39
N TRP A 72 20.35 -36.91 2.03
CA TRP A 72 20.29 -35.82 1.08
C TRP A 72 19.48 -34.63 1.60
N ASN A 73 19.78 -33.43 1.12
CA ASN A 73 19.02 -32.22 1.41
C ASN A 73 17.88 -32.05 0.39
N SER A 74 16.66 -32.12 0.86
CA SER A 74 15.49 -32.02 0.00
C SER A 74 15.19 -30.55 -0.36
N HIS A 75 15.41 -30.19 -1.62
CA HIS A 75 15.00 -28.88 -2.15
C HIS A 75 13.48 -28.72 -2.19
N VAL A 76 12.74 -29.83 -2.33
CA VAL A 76 11.28 -29.83 -2.32
C VAL A 76 10.76 -29.48 -0.92
N ASP A 77 11.37 -30.06 0.13
CA ASP A 77 10.98 -29.76 1.51
C ASP A 77 11.25 -28.30 1.88
N LEU A 78 12.36 -27.74 1.38
CA LEU A 78 12.63 -26.30 1.54
C LEU A 78 11.59 -25.43 0.81
N GLY A 79 11.19 -25.83 -0.41
CA GLY A 79 10.16 -25.15 -1.18
C GLY A 79 8.77 -25.20 -0.55
N LEU A 80 8.46 -26.29 0.18
CA LEU A 80 7.20 -26.47 0.91
C LEU A 80 7.24 -25.81 2.29
N TRP A 81 8.41 -25.76 2.93
CA TRP A 81 8.59 -25.18 4.25
C TRP A 81 8.52 -23.65 4.26
N ALA A 82 8.97 -23.00 3.19
CA ALA A 82 9.15 -21.56 3.14
C ALA A 82 7.84 -20.80 2.95
N ASP A 83 7.68 -19.70 3.67
CA ASP A 83 6.68 -18.65 3.41
C ASP A 83 7.18 -17.61 2.39
N ALA A 84 8.52 -17.47 2.24
CA ALA A 84 9.16 -16.70 1.18
C ALA A 84 10.60 -17.17 0.96
N MET A 85 11.13 -16.93 -0.25
CA MET A 85 12.55 -17.04 -0.55
C MET A 85 13.13 -15.66 -0.84
N LEU A 86 14.26 -15.33 -0.21
CA LEU A 86 15.06 -14.14 -0.48
C LEU A 86 16.41 -14.55 -1.03
N ILE A 87 16.80 -14.04 -2.19
CA ILE A 87 18.15 -14.26 -2.76
C ILE A 87 18.93 -12.95 -2.63
N ALA A 88 19.80 -12.88 -1.63
CA ALA A 88 20.55 -11.68 -1.25
C ALA A 88 21.96 -12.03 -0.74
N PRO A 89 23.02 -11.69 -1.50
CA PRO A 89 23.02 -11.09 -2.83
C PRO A 89 22.61 -12.06 -3.93
N CYS A 90 22.07 -11.51 -5.05
CA CYS A 90 21.85 -12.25 -6.29
C CYS A 90 22.79 -11.72 -7.38
N THR A 91 23.76 -12.55 -7.81
CA THR A 91 24.70 -12.20 -8.89
C THR A 91 24.06 -12.35 -10.27
N ALA A 92 24.63 -11.68 -11.28
CA ALA A 92 24.21 -11.83 -12.67
C ALA A 92 24.23 -13.28 -13.16
N ALA A 93 25.23 -14.07 -12.74
CA ALA A 93 25.31 -15.49 -13.07
C ALA A 93 24.14 -16.30 -12.49
N THR A 94 23.81 -16.09 -11.22
CA THR A 94 22.64 -16.72 -10.58
C THR A 94 21.35 -16.30 -11.25
N MET A 95 21.19 -15.00 -11.51
CA MET A 95 20.03 -14.44 -12.18
C MET A 95 19.81 -15.05 -13.57
N GLY A 96 20.88 -15.18 -14.36
CA GLY A 96 20.82 -15.84 -15.67
C GLY A 96 20.40 -17.32 -15.57
N LYS A 97 20.93 -18.05 -14.59
CA LYS A 97 20.53 -19.45 -14.34
C LYS A 97 19.07 -19.58 -13.93
N MET A 98 18.59 -18.71 -13.03
CA MET A 98 17.19 -18.67 -12.60
C MET A 98 16.26 -18.39 -13.78
N ALA A 99 16.58 -17.39 -14.62
CA ALA A 99 15.76 -17.01 -15.76
C ALA A 99 15.66 -18.10 -16.84
N ASN A 100 16.69 -18.96 -16.94
CA ASN A 100 16.78 -20.04 -17.95
C ASN A 100 16.58 -21.45 -17.36
N GLY A 101 16.25 -21.60 -16.07
CA GLY A 101 15.96 -22.88 -15.43
C GLY A 101 17.18 -23.83 -15.32
N ILE A 102 18.40 -23.28 -15.20
CA ILE A 102 19.64 -24.08 -15.12
C ILE A 102 19.89 -24.52 -13.68
N ALA A 103 19.40 -25.70 -13.32
CA ALA A 103 19.43 -26.28 -11.97
C ALA A 103 20.75 -26.98 -11.64
N ASP A 104 21.87 -26.27 -11.68
CA ASP A 104 23.22 -26.85 -11.50
C ASP A 104 23.74 -26.78 -10.05
N ASN A 105 22.97 -26.25 -9.12
CA ASN A 105 23.32 -26.18 -7.71
C ASN A 105 22.08 -26.16 -6.82
N MET A 106 22.28 -26.39 -5.52
CA MET A 106 21.20 -26.50 -4.54
C MET A 106 20.31 -25.26 -4.48
N LEU A 107 20.88 -24.05 -4.60
CA LEU A 107 20.11 -22.81 -4.53
C LEU A 107 19.11 -22.69 -5.70
N ILE A 108 19.58 -22.90 -6.94
CA ILE A 108 18.72 -22.80 -8.13
C ILE A 108 17.65 -23.88 -8.11
N THR A 109 18.01 -25.10 -7.70
CA THR A 109 17.05 -26.20 -7.61
C THR A 109 15.96 -25.91 -6.56
N THR A 110 16.35 -25.32 -5.42
CA THR A 110 15.39 -24.86 -4.40
C THR A 110 14.48 -23.75 -4.96
N TYR A 111 15.07 -22.79 -5.71
CA TYR A 111 14.30 -21.74 -6.38
C TYR A 111 13.25 -22.31 -7.34
N LEU A 112 13.62 -23.25 -8.19
CA LEU A 112 12.69 -23.86 -9.15
C LEU A 112 11.59 -24.71 -8.49
N SER A 113 11.80 -25.14 -7.26
CA SER A 113 10.81 -25.88 -6.45
C SER A 113 9.99 -24.98 -5.54
N MET A 114 10.27 -23.65 -5.52
CA MET A 114 9.64 -22.71 -4.60
C MET A 114 8.19 -22.42 -5.02
N LYS A 115 7.28 -22.59 -4.07
CA LYS A 115 5.86 -22.20 -4.22
C LYS A 115 5.56 -20.83 -3.61
N ALA A 116 6.39 -20.44 -2.65
CA ALA A 116 6.27 -19.15 -1.97
C ALA A 116 6.86 -18.02 -2.84
N PRO A 117 6.49 -16.74 -2.57
CA PRO A 117 7.04 -15.61 -3.29
C PRO A 117 8.56 -15.52 -3.16
N VAL A 118 9.20 -15.13 -4.27
CA VAL A 118 10.66 -15.01 -4.33
C VAL A 118 11.06 -13.54 -4.48
N PHE A 119 11.94 -13.09 -3.60
CA PHE A 119 12.54 -11.76 -3.59
C PHE A 119 14.00 -11.87 -4.03
N ILE A 120 14.42 -10.95 -4.88
CA ILE A 120 15.76 -10.97 -5.48
C ILE A 120 16.41 -9.61 -5.22
N ALA A 121 17.56 -9.60 -4.52
CA ALA A 121 18.37 -8.41 -4.29
C ALA A 121 19.64 -8.48 -5.18
N PRO A 122 19.65 -7.81 -6.35
CA PRO A 122 20.78 -7.82 -7.27
C PRO A 122 22.04 -7.21 -6.65
N ALA A 123 23.20 -7.79 -6.97
CA ALA A 123 24.51 -7.29 -6.57
C ALA A 123 25.53 -7.55 -7.66
N MET A 124 25.98 -6.50 -8.35
CA MET A 124 26.94 -6.58 -9.44
C MET A 124 27.52 -5.22 -9.76
N ASP A 125 28.54 -5.18 -10.61
CA ASP A 125 29.10 -3.93 -11.12
C ASP A 125 28.11 -3.19 -12.02
N LEU A 126 28.32 -1.87 -12.18
CA LEU A 126 27.47 -0.98 -12.94
C LEU A 126 27.23 -1.43 -14.38
N ASP A 127 28.31 -1.81 -15.08
CA ASP A 127 28.22 -2.23 -16.49
C ASP A 127 27.53 -3.59 -16.62
N MET A 128 27.77 -4.50 -15.69
CA MET A 128 27.03 -5.76 -15.60
C MET A 128 25.55 -5.54 -15.37
N TYR A 129 25.19 -4.57 -14.50
CA TYR A 129 23.79 -4.24 -14.24
C TYR A 129 23.10 -3.66 -15.48
N ARG A 130 23.79 -2.78 -16.21
CA ARG A 130 23.28 -2.16 -17.47
C ARG A 130 23.26 -3.10 -18.66
N HIS A 131 24.00 -4.22 -18.58
CA HIS A 131 24.13 -5.12 -19.72
C HIS A 131 22.74 -5.63 -20.18
N PRO A 132 22.45 -5.63 -21.50
CA PRO A 132 21.14 -6.04 -22.02
C PRO A 132 20.68 -7.41 -21.53
N SER A 133 21.58 -8.40 -21.40
CA SER A 133 21.23 -9.73 -20.90
C SER A 133 20.81 -9.70 -19.43
N THR A 134 21.41 -8.86 -18.59
CA THR A 134 21.03 -8.71 -17.19
C THR A 134 19.64 -8.07 -17.08
N GLN A 135 19.39 -7.01 -17.84
CA GLN A 135 18.09 -6.36 -17.89
C GLN A 135 17.01 -7.31 -18.42
N HIS A 136 17.30 -8.08 -19.45
CA HIS A 136 16.39 -9.09 -19.98
C HIS A 136 16.08 -10.17 -18.93
N ASN A 137 17.10 -10.71 -18.24
CA ASN A 137 16.91 -11.71 -17.19
C ASN A 137 16.07 -11.16 -16.03
N MET A 138 16.26 -9.90 -15.63
CA MET A 138 15.44 -9.25 -14.60
C MET A 138 13.96 -9.17 -15.03
N GLN A 139 13.69 -8.72 -16.26
CA GLN A 139 12.33 -8.65 -16.81
C GLN A 139 11.69 -10.05 -16.90
N THR A 140 12.44 -11.04 -17.33
CA THR A 140 12.00 -12.44 -17.38
C THR A 140 11.62 -12.94 -15.99
N LEU A 141 12.47 -12.71 -14.99
CA LEU A 141 12.20 -13.11 -13.62
C LEU A 141 10.99 -12.37 -13.04
N GLN A 142 10.81 -11.10 -13.36
CA GLN A 142 9.60 -10.35 -12.97
C GLN A 142 8.35 -10.93 -13.64
N SER A 143 8.42 -11.34 -14.91
CA SER A 143 7.30 -11.99 -15.61
C SER A 143 6.91 -13.35 -15.00
N TYR A 144 7.83 -14.01 -14.31
CA TYR A 144 7.58 -15.24 -13.52
C TYR A 144 6.97 -14.94 -12.13
N GLY A 145 6.73 -13.66 -11.80
CA GLY A 145 6.18 -13.24 -10.51
C GLY A 145 7.24 -13.00 -9.42
N ASN A 146 8.54 -13.06 -9.76
CA ASN A 146 9.58 -12.72 -8.79
C ASN A 146 9.64 -11.20 -8.52
N ARG A 147 9.96 -10.83 -7.30
CA ARG A 147 10.01 -9.44 -6.83
C ARG A 147 11.46 -8.97 -6.78
N ILE A 148 11.83 -8.05 -7.65
CA ILE A 148 13.17 -7.46 -7.66
C ILE A 148 13.19 -6.31 -6.62
N ILE A 149 14.13 -6.40 -5.68
CA ILE A 149 14.47 -5.31 -4.77
C ILE A 149 15.54 -4.51 -5.50
N GLU A 150 15.19 -3.29 -5.94
CA GLU A 150 16.07 -2.46 -6.74
C GLU A 150 17.41 -2.21 -6.04
N PRO A 151 18.54 -2.39 -6.76
CA PRO A 151 19.83 -2.11 -6.16
C PRO A 151 20.02 -0.61 -5.92
N ALA A 152 20.72 -0.27 -4.84
CA ALA A 152 21.09 1.10 -4.51
C ALA A 152 22.11 1.67 -5.50
N SER A 153 22.15 2.99 -5.58
CA SER A 153 23.24 3.74 -6.22
C SER A 153 24.29 4.13 -5.20
N GLY A 154 25.56 4.10 -5.59
CA GLY A 154 26.68 4.49 -4.74
C GLY A 154 28.01 3.86 -5.17
N PHE A 155 29.03 3.98 -4.32
CA PHE A 155 30.34 3.38 -4.59
C PHE A 155 30.27 1.85 -4.61
N LEU A 156 30.80 1.27 -5.66
CA LEU A 156 30.95 -0.15 -5.90
C LEU A 156 32.34 -0.63 -5.47
N ALA A 157 32.49 -1.93 -5.25
CA ALA A 157 33.81 -2.52 -4.91
C ALA A 157 34.88 -2.34 -6.00
N SER A 158 34.45 -2.10 -7.25
CA SER A 158 35.33 -1.76 -8.37
C SER A 158 35.88 -0.32 -8.32
N GLY A 159 35.40 0.53 -7.39
CA GLY A 159 35.73 1.94 -7.33
C GLY A 159 34.86 2.83 -8.25
N LEU A 160 33.95 2.24 -9.02
CA LEU A 160 32.96 2.97 -9.81
C LEU A 160 31.79 3.43 -8.94
N GLU A 161 31.11 4.49 -9.36
CA GLU A 161 29.89 4.98 -8.71
C GLU A 161 28.69 4.79 -9.64
N GLY A 162 27.63 4.16 -9.11
CA GLY A 162 26.40 3.96 -9.89
C GLY A 162 25.48 2.92 -9.32
N LYS A 163 24.45 2.53 -10.10
CA LYS A 163 23.45 1.53 -9.73
C LYS A 163 23.99 0.13 -9.94
N GLY A 164 23.83 -0.75 -8.95
CA GLY A 164 24.30 -2.15 -8.97
C GLY A 164 24.68 -2.66 -7.58
N ARG A 165 24.85 -1.76 -6.61
CA ARG A 165 25.12 -2.11 -5.23
C ARG A 165 23.88 -2.74 -4.62
N MET A 166 24.02 -3.94 -4.00
CA MET A 166 22.91 -4.54 -3.26
C MET A 166 22.32 -3.55 -2.25
N GLU A 167 21.01 -3.45 -2.21
CA GLU A 167 20.28 -2.59 -1.30
C GLU A 167 20.69 -2.81 0.18
N GLU A 168 20.41 -1.85 1.05
CA GLU A 168 20.77 -1.95 2.44
C GLU A 168 19.92 -3.02 3.17
N PRO A 169 20.54 -3.77 4.11
CA PRO A 169 19.88 -4.87 4.82
C PRO A 169 18.55 -4.50 5.45
N GLU A 170 18.46 -3.30 6.01
CA GLU A 170 17.26 -2.77 6.65
C GLU A 170 16.11 -2.65 5.66
N ILE A 171 16.37 -2.07 4.48
CA ILE A 171 15.38 -1.87 3.39
C ILE A 171 14.94 -3.22 2.83
N ILE A 172 15.88 -4.16 2.65
CA ILE A 172 15.56 -5.52 2.19
C ILE A 172 14.60 -6.20 3.17
N VAL A 173 14.89 -6.15 4.46
CA VAL A 173 14.04 -6.75 5.51
C VAL A 173 12.68 -6.05 5.59
N GLU A 174 12.64 -4.72 5.46
CA GLU A 174 11.40 -3.96 5.42
C GLU A 174 10.53 -4.30 4.20
N SER A 175 11.14 -4.60 3.06
CA SER A 175 10.42 -5.02 1.86
C SER A 175 9.66 -6.34 2.07
N LEU A 176 10.26 -7.29 2.78
CA LEU A 176 9.60 -8.55 3.15
C LEU A 176 8.53 -8.32 4.21
N ASP A 177 8.82 -7.52 5.23
CA ASP A 177 7.86 -7.21 6.31
C ASP A 177 6.60 -6.55 5.75
N ARG A 178 6.77 -5.58 4.85
CA ARG A 178 5.66 -4.92 4.13
C ARG A 178 4.84 -5.90 3.31
N TYR A 179 5.49 -6.78 2.56
CA TYR A 179 4.81 -7.80 1.76
C TYR A 179 3.90 -8.67 2.63
N PHE A 180 4.40 -9.19 3.76
CA PHE A 180 3.60 -10.02 4.65
C PHE A 180 2.52 -9.23 5.39
N ASP A 181 2.75 -7.96 5.69
CA ASP A 181 1.76 -7.06 6.27
C ASP A 181 0.57 -6.87 5.30
N GLU A 182 0.88 -6.62 4.02
CA GLU A 182 -0.13 -6.51 2.95
C GLU A 182 -0.90 -7.82 2.73
N GLN A 183 -0.25 -8.99 2.85
CA GLN A 183 -0.90 -10.31 2.69
C GLN A 183 -1.74 -10.72 3.90
N GLN A 184 -1.43 -10.25 5.09
CA GLN A 184 -2.21 -10.57 6.30
C GLN A 184 -3.57 -9.85 6.35
N GLN A 185 -3.70 -8.74 5.66
CA GLN A 185 -4.90 -7.91 5.67
C GLN A 185 -5.77 -8.15 4.42
N GLN A 186 -6.35 -9.35 4.29
CA GLN A 186 -7.44 -9.64 3.33
C GLN A 186 -8.81 -9.66 4.03
N ASP A 187 -8.93 -8.91 5.11
CA ASP A 187 -10.09 -8.88 6.00
C ASP A 187 -11.31 -8.16 5.40
N LEU A 188 -11.15 -7.50 4.26
CA LEU A 188 -12.22 -6.93 3.45
C LEU A 188 -12.54 -7.75 2.20
N SER A 189 -12.01 -8.96 2.09
CA SER A 189 -12.28 -9.84 0.93
C SER A 189 -13.78 -10.08 0.75
N GLY A 190 -14.28 -9.83 -0.49
CA GLY A 190 -15.67 -9.97 -0.85
C GLY A 190 -16.60 -8.86 -0.32
N LYS A 191 -16.07 -7.82 0.35
CA LYS A 191 -16.86 -6.65 0.78
C LYS A 191 -16.98 -5.63 -0.33
N ASN A 192 -18.16 -5.03 -0.48
CA ASN A 192 -18.42 -3.93 -1.41
C ASN A 192 -18.36 -2.61 -0.64
N ILE A 193 -17.39 -1.75 -0.97
CA ILE A 193 -17.16 -0.48 -0.28
C ILE A 193 -17.27 0.68 -1.26
N MET A 194 -18.17 1.61 -0.97
CA MET A 194 -18.32 2.85 -1.71
C MET A 194 -17.58 3.99 -1.00
N ILE A 195 -16.86 4.81 -1.75
CA ILE A 195 -16.08 5.94 -1.22
C ILE A 195 -16.39 7.18 -2.05
N THR A 196 -16.74 8.30 -1.39
CA THR A 196 -16.80 9.60 -2.06
C THR A 196 -15.51 10.36 -1.85
N ALA A 197 -14.98 11.02 -2.89
CA ALA A 197 -13.71 11.73 -2.84
C ALA A 197 -13.71 13.02 -3.67
N GLY A 198 -12.80 13.93 -3.35
CA GLY A 198 -12.67 15.19 -4.09
C GLY A 198 -13.66 16.28 -3.67
N PRO A 199 -13.65 17.43 -4.34
CA PRO A 199 -14.64 18.49 -4.17
C PRO A 199 -15.86 18.23 -5.05
N THR A 200 -16.95 18.98 -4.82
CA THR A 200 -17.98 19.23 -5.84
C THR A 200 -17.88 20.66 -6.36
N TYR A 201 -18.27 20.88 -7.61
CA TYR A 201 -18.29 22.18 -8.26
C TYR A 201 -19.72 22.54 -8.64
N GLU A 202 -20.21 23.61 -8.00
CA GLU A 202 -21.56 24.12 -8.20
C GLU A 202 -21.50 25.30 -9.17
N LYS A 203 -21.94 25.11 -10.41
CA LYS A 203 -21.82 26.10 -11.49
C LYS A 203 -22.54 27.40 -11.16
N ILE A 204 -21.84 28.51 -11.34
CA ILE A 204 -22.45 29.86 -11.40
C ILE A 204 -22.83 30.18 -12.84
N ASP A 205 -21.90 29.90 -13.77
CA ASP A 205 -22.06 30.04 -15.21
C ASP A 205 -21.12 29.02 -15.91
N PRO A 206 -21.05 28.94 -17.25
CA PRO A 206 -20.18 27.97 -17.94
C PRO A 206 -18.68 28.06 -17.65
N VAL A 207 -18.25 29.08 -16.88
CA VAL A 207 -16.81 29.34 -16.62
C VAL A 207 -16.47 29.31 -15.13
N ARG A 208 -17.43 29.66 -14.25
CA ARG A 208 -17.21 29.85 -12.79
C ARG A 208 -18.08 28.92 -11.99
N PHE A 209 -17.55 28.51 -10.84
CA PHE A 209 -18.22 27.62 -9.89
C PHE A 209 -17.90 28.01 -8.45
N ILE A 210 -18.73 27.50 -7.52
CA ILE A 210 -18.46 27.43 -6.09
C ILE A 210 -17.96 26.04 -5.78
N GLY A 211 -16.90 25.90 -4.99
CA GLY A 211 -16.35 24.60 -4.61
C GLY A 211 -15.36 24.70 -3.45
N ASN A 212 -14.93 23.55 -2.97
CA ASN A 212 -14.00 23.42 -1.84
C ASN A 212 -12.56 23.16 -2.31
N TYR A 213 -11.57 23.44 -1.46
CA TYR A 213 -10.14 23.24 -1.75
C TYR A 213 -9.68 21.76 -1.69
N SER A 214 -10.60 20.81 -1.66
CA SER A 214 -10.24 19.40 -1.59
C SER A 214 -9.42 18.94 -2.80
N SER A 215 -8.36 18.19 -2.55
CA SER A 215 -7.54 17.55 -3.60
C SER A 215 -7.92 16.09 -3.88
N GLY A 216 -8.84 15.51 -3.09
CA GLY A 216 -9.22 14.11 -3.19
C GLY A 216 -8.23 13.11 -2.57
N LYS A 217 -7.00 13.50 -2.23
CA LYS A 217 -5.92 12.58 -1.81
C LYS A 217 -6.32 11.60 -0.71
N MET A 218 -7.10 12.02 0.29
CA MET A 218 -7.51 11.14 1.38
C MET A 218 -8.48 10.05 0.91
N GLY A 219 -9.50 10.42 0.12
CA GLY A 219 -10.45 9.44 -0.42
C GLY A 219 -9.80 8.44 -1.38
N PHE A 220 -8.83 8.87 -2.19
CA PHE A 220 -8.05 7.97 -3.03
C PHE A 220 -7.15 7.04 -2.20
N ALA A 221 -6.52 7.52 -1.13
CA ALA A 221 -5.74 6.68 -0.22
C ALA A 221 -6.61 5.62 0.47
N LEU A 222 -7.84 5.96 0.87
CA LEU A 222 -8.81 5.02 1.42
C LEU A 222 -9.24 3.97 0.40
N ALA A 223 -9.48 4.38 -0.85
CA ALA A 223 -9.86 3.47 -1.93
C ALA A 223 -8.76 2.44 -2.21
N GLU A 224 -7.51 2.89 -2.29
CA GLU A 224 -6.35 2.01 -2.46
C GLU A 224 -6.15 1.05 -1.28
N GLU A 225 -6.36 1.50 -0.05
CA GLU A 225 -6.24 0.65 1.14
C GLU A 225 -7.34 -0.42 1.16
N CYS A 226 -8.60 -0.05 0.88
CA CYS A 226 -9.71 -1.02 0.77
C CYS A 226 -9.44 -2.07 -0.31
N ARG A 227 -8.97 -1.65 -1.51
CA ARG A 227 -8.62 -2.55 -2.61
C ARG A 227 -7.51 -3.52 -2.20
N LYS A 228 -6.43 -3.03 -1.59
CA LYS A 228 -5.31 -3.86 -1.10
C LYS A 228 -5.77 -4.92 -0.10
N ARG A 229 -6.82 -4.62 0.67
CA ARG A 229 -7.41 -5.54 1.65
C ARG A 229 -8.50 -6.45 1.07
N GLY A 230 -8.64 -6.47 -0.25
CA GLY A 230 -9.50 -7.40 -0.99
C GLY A 230 -10.94 -6.94 -1.19
N ALA A 231 -11.28 -5.67 -0.90
CA ALA A 231 -12.61 -5.14 -1.15
C ALA A 231 -12.87 -4.85 -2.64
N HIS A 232 -14.11 -4.98 -3.06
CA HIS A 232 -14.62 -4.39 -4.29
C HIS A 232 -14.94 -2.93 -4.04
N VAL A 233 -14.16 -2.02 -4.63
CA VAL A 233 -14.25 -0.58 -4.34
C VAL A 233 -14.96 0.15 -5.47
N THR A 234 -15.99 0.95 -5.12
CA THR A 234 -16.58 1.96 -6.00
C THR A 234 -16.19 3.34 -5.48
N LEU A 235 -15.40 4.09 -6.27
CA LEU A 235 -14.93 5.43 -5.95
C LEU A 235 -15.74 6.46 -6.75
N ILE A 236 -16.57 7.26 -6.06
CA ILE A 236 -17.29 8.39 -6.64
C ILE A 236 -16.42 9.63 -6.46
N ALA A 237 -15.86 10.12 -7.53
CA ALA A 237 -14.85 11.17 -7.51
C ALA A 237 -15.37 12.47 -8.11
N GLY A 238 -15.34 13.54 -7.34
CA GLY A 238 -15.47 14.89 -7.85
C GLY A 238 -14.25 15.30 -8.68
N PRO A 239 -14.23 16.54 -9.26
CA PRO A 239 -13.21 16.95 -10.22
C PRO A 239 -11.79 16.99 -9.60
N VAL A 240 -10.99 15.98 -9.87
CA VAL A 240 -9.58 15.85 -9.44
C VAL A 240 -8.74 15.21 -10.53
N ALA A 241 -7.45 15.54 -10.58
CA ALA A 241 -6.51 14.97 -11.55
C ALA A 241 -5.89 13.63 -11.10
N LEU A 242 -6.25 13.13 -9.90
CA LEU A 242 -5.72 11.88 -9.37
C LEU A 242 -6.21 10.68 -10.19
N GLN A 243 -5.36 9.69 -10.34
CA GLN A 243 -5.68 8.39 -10.91
C GLN A 243 -5.78 7.36 -9.77
N CYS A 244 -6.56 6.30 -9.98
CA CYS A 244 -6.62 5.13 -9.10
C CYS A 244 -6.25 3.87 -9.90
N ASP A 245 -6.03 2.77 -9.18
CA ASP A 245 -5.82 1.47 -9.79
C ASP A 245 -7.02 1.04 -10.66
N ASN A 246 -6.75 0.26 -11.71
CA ASN A 246 -7.77 -0.21 -12.65
C ASN A 246 -8.81 -1.15 -12.02
N ASP A 247 -8.47 -1.79 -10.90
CA ASP A 247 -9.39 -2.66 -10.15
C ASP A 247 -10.41 -1.86 -9.31
N ILE A 248 -10.26 -0.53 -9.21
CA ILE A 248 -11.22 0.37 -8.56
C ILE A 248 -12.22 0.86 -9.60
N ARG A 249 -13.50 0.56 -9.41
CA ARG A 249 -14.58 1.12 -10.23
C ARG A 249 -14.75 2.60 -9.90
N ARG A 250 -14.33 3.47 -10.81
CA ARG A 250 -14.44 4.92 -10.67
C ARG A 250 -15.66 5.48 -11.36
N ILE A 251 -16.38 6.36 -10.66
CA ILE A 251 -17.51 7.15 -11.19
C ILE A 251 -17.13 8.62 -11.01
N ASP A 252 -16.92 9.33 -12.11
CA ASP A 252 -16.62 10.76 -12.09
C ASP A 252 -17.91 11.56 -12.08
N VAL A 253 -17.96 12.56 -11.17
CA VAL A 253 -19.09 13.48 -10.99
C VAL A 253 -18.58 14.90 -10.88
N GLU A 254 -19.40 15.90 -11.17
CA GLU A 254 -19.03 17.30 -11.07
C GLU A 254 -19.70 18.01 -9.90
N SER A 255 -21.00 17.82 -9.73
CA SER A 255 -21.82 18.53 -8.75
C SER A 255 -22.22 17.69 -7.55
N CYS A 256 -22.73 18.36 -6.50
CA CYS A 256 -23.33 17.69 -5.34
C CYS A 256 -24.52 16.80 -5.76
N GLU A 257 -25.34 17.25 -6.72
CA GLU A 257 -26.50 16.49 -7.20
C GLU A 257 -26.06 15.17 -7.85
N GLU A 258 -25.09 15.23 -8.78
CA GLU A 258 -24.56 14.02 -9.42
C GLU A 258 -23.91 13.07 -8.40
N MET A 259 -23.18 13.60 -7.42
CA MET A 259 -22.59 12.79 -6.34
C MET A 259 -23.69 12.17 -5.45
N TYR A 260 -24.77 12.89 -5.18
CA TYR A 260 -25.92 12.39 -4.41
C TYR A 260 -26.61 11.25 -5.13
N GLU A 261 -26.91 11.41 -6.41
CA GLU A 261 -27.55 10.37 -7.25
C GLU A 261 -26.68 9.13 -7.32
N ALA A 262 -25.39 9.28 -7.63
CA ALA A 262 -24.44 8.17 -7.69
C ALA A 262 -24.32 7.46 -6.33
N ALA A 263 -24.17 8.22 -5.23
CA ALA A 263 -23.99 7.64 -3.91
C ALA A 263 -25.25 6.90 -3.42
N THR A 264 -26.45 7.43 -3.64
CA THR A 264 -27.70 6.79 -3.23
C THR A 264 -27.96 5.51 -4.05
N HIS A 265 -27.64 5.51 -5.33
CA HIS A 265 -27.75 4.34 -6.19
C HIS A 265 -26.79 3.23 -5.74
N GLU A 266 -25.51 3.53 -5.60
CA GLU A 266 -24.47 2.55 -5.28
C GLU A 266 -24.59 2.01 -3.83
N PHE A 267 -25.04 2.82 -2.88
CA PHE A 267 -25.11 2.43 -1.47
C PHE A 267 -26.00 1.23 -1.20
N THR A 268 -27.02 1.00 -2.01
CA THR A 268 -27.95 -0.12 -1.82
C THR A 268 -27.26 -1.49 -1.87
N GLY A 269 -26.19 -1.61 -2.66
CA GLY A 269 -25.39 -2.82 -2.83
C GLY A 269 -24.12 -2.92 -1.98
N CYS A 270 -23.82 -1.90 -1.17
CA CYS A 270 -22.59 -1.82 -0.42
C CYS A 270 -22.70 -2.41 1.00
N ASP A 271 -21.57 -2.92 1.52
CA ASP A 271 -21.40 -3.26 2.92
C ASP A 271 -21.00 -2.02 3.74
N ALA A 272 -20.27 -1.09 3.14
CA ALA A 272 -19.92 0.18 3.78
C ALA A 272 -19.85 1.34 2.80
N ALA A 273 -20.07 2.56 3.34
CA ALA A 273 -19.84 3.83 2.66
C ALA A 273 -18.88 4.70 3.46
N ILE A 274 -17.84 5.24 2.80
CA ILE A 274 -16.89 6.20 3.38
C ILE A 274 -17.09 7.56 2.70
N LEU A 275 -17.64 8.51 3.42
CA LEU A 275 -18.03 9.81 2.91
C LEU A 275 -16.92 10.83 3.18
N CYS A 276 -15.91 10.85 2.29
CA CYS A 276 -14.69 11.66 2.41
C CYS A 276 -14.66 12.86 1.46
N ALA A 277 -15.63 13.01 0.57
CA ALA A 277 -15.73 14.16 -0.34
C ALA A 277 -15.98 15.45 0.42
N ALA A 278 -15.44 16.56 -0.09
CA ALA A 278 -15.74 17.91 0.36
C ALA A 278 -16.87 18.49 -0.50
N VAL A 279 -18.08 18.10 -0.17
CA VAL A 279 -19.29 18.52 -0.88
C VAL A 279 -19.60 19.98 -0.53
N ALA A 280 -20.01 20.78 -1.50
CA ALA A 280 -20.46 22.15 -1.28
C ALA A 280 -21.84 22.13 -0.59
N ASP A 281 -21.98 22.87 0.51
CA ASP A 281 -23.25 22.96 1.27
C ASP A 281 -24.30 23.82 0.54
N PHE A 282 -23.87 24.66 -0.39
CA PHE A 282 -24.73 25.60 -1.14
C PHE A 282 -24.38 25.58 -2.63
N ARG A 283 -25.41 25.76 -3.45
CA ARG A 283 -25.29 25.96 -4.89
C ARG A 283 -26.01 27.24 -5.32
N PRO A 284 -25.65 27.88 -6.47
CA PRO A 284 -26.44 28.96 -7.02
C PRO A 284 -27.88 28.50 -7.29
N ALA A 285 -28.85 29.32 -6.84
CA ALA A 285 -30.28 29.02 -7.08
C ALA A 285 -30.63 29.05 -8.56
N VAL A 286 -29.90 29.86 -9.34
CA VAL A 286 -30.02 29.97 -10.79
C VAL A 286 -28.63 29.92 -11.40
N VAL A 287 -28.42 29.03 -12.35
CA VAL A 287 -27.19 28.93 -13.14
C VAL A 287 -27.37 29.73 -14.42
N ALA A 288 -26.44 30.62 -14.73
CA ALA A 288 -26.50 31.41 -15.94
C ALA A 288 -26.04 30.59 -17.16
N ASP A 289 -26.80 30.60 -18.26
CA ASP A 289 -26.48 29.90 -19.50
C ASP A 289 -25.25 30.46 -20.24
N ARG A 290 -24.87 31.70 -19.92
CA ARG A 290 -23.75 32.42 -20.50
C ARG A 290 -22.87 33.02 -19.43
N LYS A 291 -21.56 33.17 -19.75
CA LYS A 291 -20.60 33.85 -18.86
C LYS A 291 -21.15 35.23 -18.44
N ILE A 292 -21.36 35.43 -17.16
CA ILE A 292 -21.76 36.73 -16.58
C ILE A 292 -20.66 37.74 -16.85
N LYS A 293 -20.99 38.83 -17.55
CA LYS A 293 -20.04 39.91 -17.83
C LYS A 293 -19.84 40.77 -16.57
N ARG A 294 -18.61 41.30 -16.42
CA ARG A 294 -18.33 42.28 -15.35
C ARG A 294 -19.03 43.60 -15.67
N GLU A 295 -19.88 44.02 -14.78
CA GLU A 295 -20.51 45.34 -14.79
C GLU A 295 -19.88 46.22 -13.72
N LYS A 296 -20.41 47.44 -13.52
CA LYS A 296 -19.90 48.36 -12.51
C LYS A 296 -20.36 48.05 -11.10
N ASP A 297 -21.46 47.31 -10.99
CA ASP A 297 -22.10 46.97 -9.70
C ASP A 297 -21.63 45.57 -9.21
N ASP A 298 -21.88 45.32 -7.92
CA ASP A 298 -21.57 44.05 -7.29
C ASP A 298 -22.42 42.90 -7.88
N LEU A 299 -21.81 41.74 -8.05
CA LEU A 299 -22.51 40.51 -8.42
C LEU A 299 -23.11 39.85 -7.18
N VAL A 300 -24.43 39.89 -7.07
CA VAL A 300 -25.16 39.18 -6.00
C VAL A 300 -25.60 37.80 -6.49
N LEU A 301 -25.26 36.77 -5.73
CA LEU A 301 -25.67 35.40 -5.99
C LEU A 301 -26.61 34.93 -4.86
N THR A 302 -27.80 34.49 -5.26
CA THR A 302 -28.70 33.77 -4.32
C THR A 302 -28.27 32.30 -4.30
N LEU A 303 -28.04 31.80 -3.08
CA LEU A 303 -27.61 30.40 -2.89
C LEU A 303 -28.76 29.59 -2.27
N ALA A 304 -28.94 28.37 -2.79
CA ALA A 304 -29.82 27.34 -2.26
C ALA A 304 -28.98 26.22 -1.60
N PRO A 305 -29.51 25.60 -0.52
CA PRO A 305 -28.80 24.46 0.08
C PRO A 305 -28.77 23.27 -0.88
N THR A 306 -27.71 22.48 -0.76
CA THR A 306 -27.54 21.22 -1.48
C THR A 306 -28.05 20.02 -0.68
N HIS A 307 -28.02 18.82 -1.25
CA HIS A 307 -28.37 17.59 -0.54
C HIS A 307 -27.32 17.20 0.50
N ASP A 308 -27.75 16.86 1.72
CA ASP A 308 -26.87 16.24 2.73
C ASP A 308 -26.76 14.74 2.42
N ILE A 309 -25.79 14.38 1.58
CA ILE A 309 -25.53 12.98 1.15
C ILE A 309 -25.41 12.04 2.35
N ALA A 310 -24.65 12.44 3.38
CA ALA A 310 -24.45 11.61 4.55
C ALA A 310 -25.73 11.37 5.36
N ALA A 311 -26.58 12.39 5.49
CA ALA A 311 -27.87 12.23 6.16
C ALA A 311 -28.83 11.34 5.36
N ALA A 312 -28.84 11.48 4.05
CA ALA A 312 -29.66 10.65 3.16
C ALA A 312 -29.26 9.17 3.23
N LEU A 313 -27.95 8.87 3.13
CA LEU A 313 -27.46 7.49 3.28
C LEU A 313 -27.72 6.93 4.69
N GLY A 314 -27.61 7.78 5.72
CA GLY A 314 -27.94 7.40 7.10
C GLY A 314 -29.40 6.99 7.30
N GLN A 315 -30.33 7.58 6.54
CA GLN A 315 -31.75 7.19 6.53
C GLN A 315 -31.98 5.88 5.76
N MET A 316 -31.22 5.62 4.70
CA MET A 316 -31.31 4.40 3.89
C MET A 316 -30.58 3.19 4.52
N LYS A 317 -29.72 3.44 5.50
CA LYS A 317 -28.81 2.46 6.10
C LYS A 317 -29.54 1.26 6.68
N GLN A 318 -29.15 0.07 6.21
CA GLN A 318 -29.58 -1.21 6.76
C GLN A 318 -28.65 -1.66 7.92
N SER A 319 -29.11 -2.58 8.76
CA SER A 319 -28.38 -3.07 9.95
C SER A 319 -26.98 -3.64 9.62
N ARG A 320 -26.85 -4.26 8.45
CA ARG A 320 -25.58 -4.85 7.96
C ARG A 320 -24.59 -3.81 7.44
N GLN A 321 -25.06 -2.61 7.08
CA GLN A 321 -24.25 -1.59 6.43
C GLN A 321 -23.54 -0.70 7.45
N ARG A 322 -22.37 -0.18 7.07
CA ARG A 322 -21.60 0.78 7.87
C ARG A 322 -21.41 2.09 7.12
N ILE A 323 -21.45 3.19 7.87
CA ILE A 323 -21.21 4.53 7.33
C ILE A 323 -20.09 5.18 8.12
N VAL A 324 -19.06 5.61 7.41
CA VAL A 324 -17.97 6.45 7.91
C VAL A 324 -18.13 7.83 7.32
N ALA A 325 -18.23 8.85 8.16
CA ALA A 325 -18.32 10.23 7.71
C ALA A 325 -17.08 11.02 8.12
N PHE A 326 -16.74 12.02 7.33
CA PHE A 326 -15.68 12.97 7.63
C PHE A 326 -16.30 14.30 8.16
N ALA A 327 -15.61 14.92 9.09
CA ALA A 327 -15.92 16.27 9.57
C ALA A 327 -14.65 17.11 9.59
N LEU A 328 -14.77 18.34 9.13
CA LEU A 328 -13.78 19.39 9.31
C LEU A 328 -14.42 20.47 10.18
N GLU A 329 -13.86 20.70 11.36
CA GLU A 329 -14.40 21.62 12.35
C GLU A 329 -13.36 22.68 12.72
N THR A 330 -13.85 23.83 13.14
CA THR A 330 -13.01 24.97 13.56
C THR A 330 -13.21 25.33 15.03
N ASN A 331 -14.38 25.04 15.59
CA ASN A 331 -14.79 25.34 16.98
C ASN A 331 -15.54 24.14 17.55
N ASP A 332 -15.41 23.88 18.87
CA ASP A 332 -16.08 22.80 19.58
C ASP A 332 -16.08 21.47 18.84
N GLU A 333 -14.91 21.16 18.29
CA GLU A 333 -14.68 20.16 17.24
C GLU A 333 -15.27 18.80 17.61
N GLU A 334 -14.99 18.29 18.81
CA GLU A 334 -15.46 16.97 19.25
C GLU A 334 -16.99 16.92 19.45
N ALA A 335 -17.54 17.93 20.09
CA ALA A 335 -18.99 18.01 20.35
C ALA A 335 -19.79 18.13 19.04
N ASN A 336 -19.28 18.92 18.09
CA ASN A 336 -19.89 19.08 16.77
C ASN A 336 -19.78 17.79 15.95
N ALA A 337 -18.63 17.12 15.98
CA ALA A 337 -18.43 15.85 15.30
C ALA A 337 -19.36 14.76 15.85
N GLU A 338 -19.50 14.62 17.18
CA GLU A 338 -20.41 13.65 17.78
C GLU A 338 -21.88 13.94 17.43
N LYS A 339 -22.28 15.21 17.45
CA LYS A 339 -23.63 15.64 17.01
C LYS A 339 -23.88 15.28 15.55
N LYS A 340 -22.88 15.50 14.65
CA LYS A 340 -22.95 15.11 13.25
C LYS A 340 -23.03 13.59 13.09
N ARG A 341 -22.24 12.82 13.85
CA ARG A 341 -22.25 11.35 13.82
C ARG A 341 -23.67 10.82 14.06
N ARG A 342 -24.31 11.28 15.14
CA ARG A 342 -25.68 10.86 15.49
C ARG A 342 -26.70 11.30 14.46
N LYS A 343 -26.65 12.56 14.02
CA LYS A 343 -27.59 13.12 13.02
C LYS A 343 -27.53 12.34 11.70
N LYS A 344 -26.31 11.89 11.29
CA LYS A 344 -26.07 11.21 10.01
C LYS A 344 -26.13 9.68 10.15
N ASN A 345 -26.45 9.13 11.32
CA ASN A 345 -26.47 7.71 11.61
C ASN A 345 -25.16 7.01 11.18
N ALA A 346 -24.02 7.71 11.35
CA ALA A 346 -22.70 7.18 11.05
C ALA A 346 -22.19 6.29 12.20
N ASP A 347 -21.51 5.18 11.86
CA ASP A 347 -20.92 4.27 12.85
C ASP A 347 -19.75 4.95 13.55
N PHE A 348 -18.94 5.67 12.78
CA PHE A 348 -17.95 6.60 13.34
C PHE A 348 -17.72 7.78 12.41
N ILE A 349 -17.13 8.83 12.97
CA ILE A 349 -16.74 10.03 12.24
C ILE A 349 -15.25 10.26 12.36
N VAL A 350 -14.63 10.62 11.25
CA VAL A 350 -13.22 11.00 11.17
C VAL A 350 -13.16 12.53 11.23
N LEU A 351 -12.73 13.04 12.36
CA LEU A 351 -12.58 14.46 12.61
C LEU A 351 -11.21 14.95 12.17
N ASN A 352 -11.19 15.93 11.28
CA ASN A 352 -10.02 16.72 10.92
C ASN A 352 -10.10 18.09 11.61
N SER A 353 -8.98 18.56 12.18
CA SER A 353 -8.91 19.88 12.78
C SER A 353 -8.18 20.86 11.86
N THR A 354 -8.73 22.05 11.67
CA THR A 354 -8.04 23.14 10.96
C THR A 354 -6.93 23.79 11.79
N ARG A 355 -6.87 23.51 13.10
CA ARG A 355 -5.84 24.02 14.01
C ARG A 355 -4.48 23.35 13.78
N ASN A 356 -4.47 22.17 13.21
CA ASN A 356 -3.25 21.41 12.93
C ASN A 356 -2.61 21.90 11.63
N ALA A 357 -1.60 22.74 11.73
CA ALA A 357 -0.91 23.30 10.58
C ALA A 357 -0.35 22.20 9.65
N GLY A 358 -0.66 22.28 8.34
CA GLY A 358 -0.14 21.36 7.32
C GLY A 358 -0.76 19.97 7.32
N THR A 359 -2.03 19.82 7.76
CA THR A 359 -2.68 18.48 7.86
C THR A 359 -4.00 18.34 7.09
N THR A 360 -4.56 19.41 6.51
CA THR A 360 -5.90 19.35 5.90
C THR A 360 -5.88 19.25 4.38
N PHE A 361 -6.12 20.37 3.69
CA PHE A 361 -6.21 20.40 2.22
C PHE A 361 -4.83 20.47 1.55
N ARG A 362 -4.67 19.76 0.42
CA ARG A 362 -3.49 19.79 -0.48
C ARG A 362 -2.16 19.29 0.11
N THR A 363 -2.13 18.84 1.35
CA THR A 363 -0.94 18.24 1.99
C THR A 363 -0.92 16.73 1.79
N ASP A 364 0.25 16.09 1.96
CA ASP A 364 0.38 14.63 1.91
C ASP A 364 0.15 13.98 3.27
N ASP A 365 0.28 14.74 4.35
CA ASP A 365 0.04 14.29 5.72
C ASP A 365 -1.37 14.64 6.19
N ASN A 366 -1.83 13.91 7.21
CA ASN A 366 -3.04 14.21 7.96
C ASN A 366 -2.88 13.86 9.44
N GLN A 367 -3.72 14.46 10.28
CA GLN A 367 -3.90 14.15 11.69
C GLN A 367 -5.39 14.06 11.98
N ILE A 368 -5.84 12.95 12.54
CA ILE A 368 -7.25 12.66 12.72
C ILE A 368 -7.59 12.26 14.15
N THR A 369 -8.86 12.43 14.51
CA THR A 369 -9.50 11.81 15.66
C THR A 369 -10.71 11.01 15.18
N ILE A 370 -10.77 9.72 15.50
CA ILE A 370 -11.95 8.88 15.24
C ILE A 370 -12.87 8.96 16.46
N ILE A 371 -14.15 9.27 16.21
CA ILE A 371 -15.20 9.35 17.23
C ILE A 371 -16.29 8.34 16.90
N SER A 372 -16.53 7.38 17.80
CA SER A 372 -17.51 6.31 17.69
C SER A 372 -18.35 6.19 18.96
N GLU A 373 -19.31 5.26 19.02
CA GLU A 373 -20.03 4.95 20.27
C GLU A 373 -19.11 4.44 21.40
N LYS A 374 -17.98 3.82 21.04
CA LYS A 374 -16.99 3.29 21.99
C LYS A 374 -16.10 4.39 22.59
N GLY A 375 -16.22 5.63 22.12
CA GLY A 375 -15.40 6.75 22.55
C GLY A 375 -14.58 7.37 21.42
N LYS A 376 -13.50 8.09 21.80
CA LYS A 376 -12.60 8.73 20.87
C LYS A 376 -11.23 8.07 20.85
N LYS A 377 -10.57 8.13 19.68
CA LYS A 377 -9.21 7.65 19.45
C LYS A 377 -8.45 8.69 18.62
N GLU A 378 -7.40 9.24 19.21
CA GLU A 378 -6.58 10.27 18.59
C GLU A 378 -5.37 9.62 17.91
N TYR A 379 -5.00 10.15 16.74
CA TYR A 379 -3.85 9.67 15.97
C TYR A 379 -2.88 10.82 15.73
N GLU A 380 -1.59 10.50 15.73
CA GLU A 380 -0.54 11.45 15.41
C GLU A 380 -0.55 11.85 13.94
N LYS A 381 0.12 12.96 13.61
CA LYS A 381 0.33 13.40 12.24
C LYS A 381 1.19 12.39 11.50
N LYS A 382 0.69 11.90 10.36
CA LYS A 382 1.37 10.94 9.49
C LYS A 382 0.86 10.99 8.04
N PRO A 383 1.53 10.31 7.09
CA PRO A 383 1.10 10.25 5.70
C PRO A 383 -0.36 9.77 5.55
N LYS A 384 -1.10 10.34 4.59
CA LYS A 384 -2.50 9.98 4.33
C LYS A 384 -2.70 8.49 4.04
N THR A 385 -1.71 7.81 3.49
CA THR A 385 -1.74 6.37 3.28
C THR A 385 -1.75 5.57 4.59
N GLU A 386 -1.02 6.03 5.59
CA GLU A 386 -1.03 5.41 6.92
C GLU A 386 -2.30 5.77 7.70
N VAL A 387 -2.78 7.02 7.56
CA VAL A 387 -4.07 7.42 8.12
C VAL A 387 -5.22 6.61 7.50
N ALA A 388 -5.16 6.32 6.20
CA ALA A 388 -6.14 5.45 5.55
C ALA A 388 -6.16 4.06 6.19
N ARG A 389 -5.00 3.49 6.48
CA ARG A 389 -4.90 2.19 7.17
C ARG A 389 -5.61 2.22 8.53
N ASP A 390 -5.37 3.24 9.37
CA ASP A 390 -6.05 3.34 10.68
C ASP A 390 -7.58 3.42 10.57
N ILE A 391 -8.07 4.17 9.57
CA ILE A 391 -9.52 4.32 9.34
C ILE A 391 -10.11 2.98 8.89
N ILE A 392 -9.41 2.27 7.99
CA ILE A 392 -9.88 1.00 7.48
C ILE A 392 -9.75 -0.11 8.53
N ASP A 393 -8.76 -0.07 9.43
CA ASP A 393 -8.67 -0.97 10.58
C ASP A 393 -9.91 -0.87 11.49
N GLU A 394 -10.36 0.36 11.77
CA GLU A 394 -11.58 0.58 12.57
C GLU A 394 -12.84 0.08 11.84
N LEU A 395 -12.92 0.32 10.52
CA LEU A 395 -14.05 -0.13 9.69
C LEU A 395 -14.10 -1.66 9.57
N ALA A 396 -12.97 -2.31 9.31
CA ALA A 396 -12.89 -3.77 9.16
C ALA A 396 -13.31 -4.50 10.43
N GLY A 397 -13.00 -3.94 11.61
CA GLY A 397 -13.46 -4.46 12.89
C GLY A 397 -14.99 -4.40 13.10
N MET A 398 -15.74 -3.76 12.18
CA MET A 398 -17.20 -3.64 12.24
C MET A 398 -17.92 -4.42 11.12
N LEU A 399 -17.19 -4.91 10.08
CA LEU A 399 -17.70 -5.64 8.92
C LEU A 399 -17.55 -7.16 9.06
#